data_b0b9b8161690da8adc1dea0e45b6aa5c
#
_entry.id   b0b9b8161690da8adc1dea0e45b6aa5c
#
_cell.length_a   1.000
_cell.length_b   1.000
_cell.length_c   1.000
_cell.angle_alpha   90.00
_cell.angle_beta   90.00
_cell.angle_gamma   90.00
#
_symmetry.space_group_name_H-M   'P 1'
#
loop_
_entity.id
_entity.type
_entity.pdbx_description
1 polymer ?
#
loop_
_entity_poly.entity_id
_entity_poly.type
_entity_poly.pdbx_seq_one_letter_code
_entity_poly.pdbx_strand_id
1 'polypeptide(L)'
;FKEKGYNTYAYHAHDGYFQNRYKYLKALGFDNFKACNMELDINCNMWPESDIEMIKATTNDYINSDKPFMTYYMTVSGHLDYTKEGNSIVSKNWDLVKNLDYSDKAKSYLATQIELDRAMESLLKELENKGILEDTVIVLLADHYPYGLSLEEINELSSYKRDELFEINH
;
A
#
# COMPACT_ATOMS: atom_id res chain seq x y z
N PHE A 1 2.10 21.48 5.52
CA PHE A 1 0.65 21.31 5.44
C PHE A 1 -0.06 21.92 6.65
N LYS A 2 0.29 21.60 7.90
CA LYS A 2 -0.35 22.14 9.11
C LYS A 2 -0.39 23.68 9.13
N GLU A 3 0.71 24.35 8.83
CA GLU A 3 0.79 25.82 8.76
C GLU A 3 -0.14 26.42 7.68
N LYS A 4 -0.59 25.60 6.74
CA LYS A 4 -1.57 25.95 5.71
C LYS A 4 -3.01 25.53 6.07
N GLY A 5 -3.23 25.09 7.30
CA GLY A 5 -4.56 24.73 7.81
C GLY A 5 -5.07 23.33 7.43
N TYR A 6 -4.19 22.45 6.92
CA TYR A 6 -4.54 21.06 6.60
C TYR A 6 -4.63 20.21 7.87
N ASN A 7 -5.60 19.32 7.92
CA ASN A 7 -5.57 18.19 8.81
C ASN A 7 -4.62 17.12 8.24
N THR A 8 -3.81 16.49 9.09
CA THR A 8 -2.78 15.55 8.65
C THR A 8 -2.99 14.17 9.25
N TYR A 9 -2.99 13.15 8.39
CA TYR A 9 -3.26 11.77 8.72
C TYR A 9 -2.18 10.85 8.17
N ALA A 10 -1.79 9.84 8.95
CA ALA A 10 -0.92 8.78 8.48
C ALA A 10 -1.51 7.42 8.88
N TYR A 11 -1.43 6.46 7.98
CA TYR A 11 -1.98 5.13 8.18
C TYR A 11 -0.97 4.07 7.76
N HIS A 12 -0.93 2.97 8.51
CA HIS A 12 -0.09 1.82 8.20
C HIS A 12 -0.82 0.52 8.50
N ALA A 13 -0.94 -0.34 7.51
CA ALA A 13 -1.66 -1.60 7.68
C ALA A 13 -0.97 -2.60 8.61
N HIS A 14 0.34 -2.42 8.91
CA HIS A 14 1.11 -3.27 9.81
C HIS A 14 1.30 -2.64 11.21
N ASP A 15 2.09 -3.28 12.08
CA ASP A 15 2.35 -2.83 13.46
C ASP A 15 2.93 -1.41 13.51
N GLY A 16 2.23 -0.51 14.19
CA GLY A 16 2.64 0.88 14.36
C GLY A 16 3.92 1.09 15.15
N TYR A 17 4.32 0.12 15.97
CA TYR A 17 5.61 0.16 16.71
C TYR A 17 6.81 -0.25 15.85
N PHE A 18 6.56 -0.95 14.75
CA PHE A 18 7.64 -1.37 13.85
C PHE A 18 8.46 -0.17 13.37
N GLN A 19 9.77 -0.25 13.49
CA GLN A 19 10.73 0.84 13.16
C GLN A 19 10.42 2.18 13.83
N ASN A 20 9.72 2.20 14.96
CA ASN A 20 9.29 3.43 15.66
C ASN A 20 8.43 4.38 14.80
N ARG A 21 7.61 3.86 13.88
CA ARG A 21 6.79 4.66 12.95
C ARG A 21 5.91 5.68 13.68
N TYR A 22 5.32 5.31 14.79
CA TYR A 22 4.51 6.22 15.62
C TYR A 22 5.28 7.44 16.12
N LYS A 23 6.60 7.32 16.36
CA LYS A 23 7.42 8.44 16.82
C LYS A 23 7.79 9.38 15.67
N TYR A 24 8.34 8.82 14.58
CA TYR A 24 8.83 9.68 13.51
C TYR A 24 7.69 10.33 12.72
N LEU A 25 6.57 9.64 12.48
CA LEU A 25 5.41 10.23 11.82
C LEU A 25 4.83 11.39 12.63
N LYS A 26 4.73 11.24 13.95
CA LYS A 26 4.37 12.34 14.84
C LYS A 26 5.38 13.50 14.77
N ALA A 27 6.68 13.20 14.77
CA ALA A 27 7.74 14.21 14.66
C ALA A 27 7.73 14.93 13.29
N LEU A 28 7.31 14.25 12.21
CA LEU A 28 7.10 14.85 10.90
C LEU A 28 5.84 15.75 10.82
N GLY A 29 5.02 15.76 11.87
CA GLY A 29 3.90 16.69 11.98
C GLY A 29 2.54 16.08 11.63
N PHE A 30 2.42 14.76 11.52
CA PHE A 30 1.11 14.11 11.41
C PHE A 30 0.37 14.18 12.74
N ASP A 31 -0.87 14.70 12.72
CA ASP A 31 -1.72 14.82 13.90
C ASP A 31 -2.34 13.48 14.29
N ASN A 32 -2.68 12.68 13.28
CA ASN A 32 -3.36 11.40 13.44
C ASN A 32 -2.49 10.30 12.83
N PHE A 33 -2.26 9.25 13.60
CA PHE A 33 -1.62 8.03 13.11
C PHE A 33 -2.38 6.82 13.62
N LYS A 34 -2.82 5.94 12.69
CA LYS A 34 -3.41 4.65 13.01
C LYS A 34 -2.64 3.54 12.32
N ALA A 35 -2.45 2.45 13.02
CA ALA A 35 -1.80 1.24 12.52
C ALA A 35 -2.34 0.03 13.27
N CYS A 36 -2.00 -1.17 12.85
CA CYS A 36 -2.22 -2.37 13.66
C CYS A 36 -1.60 -2.16 15.06
N ASN A 37 -2.31 -2.59 16.10
CA ASN A 37 -2.02 -2.32 17.51
C ASN A 37 -2.12 -0.84 17.94
N MET A 38 -2.62 0.04 17.06
CA MET A 38 -2.80 1.48 17.28
C MET A 38 -4.06 2.02 16.60
N GLU A 39 -5.24 1.64 17.10
CA GLU A 39 -6.56 2.15 16.70
C GLU A 39 -6.99 1.85 15.24
N LEU A 40 -6.24 1.05 14.48
CA LEU A 40 -6.65 0.60 13.16
C LEU A 40 -7.46 -0.70 13.29
N ASP A 41 -8.73 -0.65 12.88
CA ASP A 41 -9.66 -1.78 12.93
C ASP A 41 -9.65 -2.56 11.62
N ILE A 42 -8.67 -3.44 11.46
CA ILE A 42 -8.51 -4.38 10.35
C ILE A 42 -8.04 -5.75 10.87
N ASN A 43 -7.97 -6.75 9.99
CA ASN A 43 -7.38 -8.04 10.35
C ASN A 43 -5.85 -7.95 10.46
N CYS A 44 -5.35 -7.69 11.65
CA CYS A 44 -3.91 -7.62 11.95
C CYS A 44 -3.24 -8.98 12.24
N ASN A 45 -3.93 -10.10 12.02
CA ASN A 45 -3.41 -11.45 12.27
C ASN A 45 -3.00 -12.17 10.95
N MET A 46 -2.97 -11.47 9.85
CA MET A 46 -2.52 -11.98 8.55
C MET A 46 -1.21 -11.33 8.14
N TRP A 47 -0.45 -11.97 7.26
CA TRP A 47 0.74 -11.38 6.67
C TRP A 47 0.78 -11.59 5.14
N PRO A 48 1.01 -10.50 4.35
CA PRO A 48 0.84 -9.10 4.73
C PRO A 48 -0.63 -8.80 5.06
N GLU A 49 -0.87 -7.72 5.77
CA GLU A 49 -2.21 -7.19 6.01
C GLU A 49 -2.79 -6.56 4.74
N SER A 50 -4.12 -6.34 4.74
CA SER A 50 -4.84 -5.85 3.57
C SER A 50 -4.85 -4.32 3.47
N ASP A 51 -4.29 -3.78 2.39
CA ASP A 51 -4.39 -2.34 2.09
C ASP A 51 -5.82 -1.91 1.75
N ILE A 52 -6.65 -2.82 1.19
CA ILE A 52 -8.08 -2.54 0.98
C ILE A 52 -8.79 -2.30 2.31
N GLU A 53 -8.52 -3.16 3.31
CA GLU A 53 -9.12 -3.01 4.64
C GLU A 53 -8.67 -1.69 5.29
N MET A 54 -7.38 -1.35 5.19
CA MET A 54 -6.85 -0.09 5.69
C MET A 54 -7.54 1.12 5.06
N ILE A 55 -7.64 1.19 3.74
CA ILE A 55 -8.34 2.28 3.04
C ILE A 55 -9.78 2.40 3.51
N LYS A 56 -10.53 1.30 3.53
CA LYS A 56 -11.95 1.29 3.94
C LYS A 56 -12.16 1.71 5.40
N ALA A 57 -11.25 1.30 6.29
CA ALA A 57 -11.34 1.62 7.71
C ALA A 57 -11.02 3.10 8.01
N THR A 58 -10.26 3.78 7.14
CA THR A 58 -9.67 5.09 7.47
C THR A 58 -10.18 6.25 6.62
N THR A 59 -10.74 6.01 5.44
CA THR A 59 -11.19 7.08 4.54
C THR A 59 -12.18 8.03 5.21
N ASN A 60 -13.07 7.52 6.05
CA ASN A 60 -14.05 8.34 6.77
C ASN A 60 -13.43 9.30 7.81
N ASP A 61 -12.19 9.09 8.23
CA ASP A 61 -11.53 9.97 9.19
C ASP A 61 -11.30 11.38 8.63
N TYR A 62 -11.16 11.52 7.31
CA TYR A 62 -10.79 12.78 6.68
C TYR A 62 -11.72 13.24 5.55
N ILE A 63 -12.40 12.32 4.86
CA ILE A 63 -13.21 12.64 3.66
C ILE A 63 -14.39 13.56 3.96
N ASN A 64 -14.86 13.59 5.22
CA ASN A 64 -15.97 14.41 5.68
C ASN A 64 -15.52 15.70 6.38
N SER A 65 -14.24 16.01 6.37
CA SER A 65 -13.69 17.22 6.99
C SER A 65 -14.05 18.47 6.18
N ASP A 66 -14.40 19.57 6.87
CA ASP A 66 -14.54 20.91 6.25
C ASP A 66 -13.18 21.56 5.97
N LYS A 67 -12.09 20.97 6.42
CA LYS A 67 -10.72 21.44 6.19
C LYS A 67 -10.04 20.58 5.13
N PRO A 68 -9.10 21.14 4.38
CA PRO A 68 -8.27 20.34 3.50
C PRO A 68 -7.47 19.30 4.30
N PHE A 69 -7.18 18.18 3.68
CA PHE A 69 -6.45 17.08 4.32
C PHE A 69 -5.17 16.73 3.56
N MET A 70 -4.21 16.22 4.29
CA MET A 70 -3.03 15.54 3.78
C MET A 70 -2.98 14.17 4.43
N THR A 71 -3.11 13.13 3.62
CA THR A 71 -3.13 11.74 4.08
C THR A 71 -1.93 10.98 3.49
N TYR A 72 -1.21 10.28 4.34
CA TYR A 72 -0.11 9.40 3.97
C TYR A 72 -0.48 7.95 4.29
N TYR A 73 -0.56 7.13 3.27
CA TYR A 73 -0.76 5.69 3.37
C TYR A 73 0.57 4.96 3.18
N MET A 74 0.99 4.23 4.18
CA MET A 74 2.11 3.31 4.11
C MET A 74 1.56 1.90 3.91
N THR A 75 1.51 1.48 2.65
CA THR A 75 0.95 0.21 2.22
C THR A 75 1.88 -0.97 2.57
N VAL A 76 1.34 -2.18 2.63
CA VAL A 76 2.10 -3.38 2.98
C VAL A 76 1.73 -4.62 2.17
N SER A 77 0.57 -4.62 1.51
CA SER A 77 0.08 -5.81 0.79
C SER A 77 1.01 -6.28 -0.32
N GLY A 78 1.85 -5.38 -0.88
CA GLY A 78 2.87 -5.69 -1.86
C GLY A 78 4.15 -6.32 -1.31
N HIS A 79 4.24 -6.53 0.02
CA HIS A 79 5.47 -7.05 0.67
C HIS A 79 5.71 -8.54 0.36
N LEU A 80 6.99 -8.98 0.41
CA LEU A 80 7.39 -10.38 0.33
C LEU A 80 6.92 -11.14 1.61
N ASP A 81 6.82 -12.48 1.59
CA ASP A 81 7.29 -13.42 0.60
C ASP A 81 6.31 -13.53 -0.59
N TYR A 82 6.82 -13.77 -1.79
CA TYR A 82 5.98 -13.99 -2.97
C TYR A 82 5.72 -15.48 -3.15
N THR A 83 5.00 -16.07 -2.19
CA THR A 83 4.57 -17.48 -2.18
C THR A 83 3.14 -17.59 -1.64
N LYS A 84 2.43 -18.66 -2.01
CA LYS A 84 1.07 -18.89 -1.50
C LYS A 84 1.04 -19.17 -0.01
N GLU A 85 2.04 -19.89 0.49
CA GLU A 85 2.13 -20.32 1.88
C GLU A 85 2.58 -19.19 2.82
N GLY A 86 3.46 -18.31 2.33
CA GLY A 86 4.05 -17.22 3.10
C GLY A 86 3.34 -15.89 2.99
N ASN A 87 2.29 -15.79 2.14
CA ASN A 87 1.65 -14.51 1.84
C ASN A 87 0.14 -14.69 1.68
N SER A 88 -0.61 -14.14 2.61
CA SER A 88 -2.07 -14.23 2.66
C SER A 88 -2.74 -13.53 1.47
N ILE A 89 -2.14 -12.44 0.96
CA ILE A 89 -2.66 -11.70 -0.21
C ILE A 89 -2.44 -12.52 -1.48
N VAL A 90 -1.32 -13.21 -1.62
CA VAL A 90 -1.09 -14.14 -2.72
C VAL A 90 -2.15 -15.25 -2.71
N SER A 91 -2.38 -15.89 -1.56
CA SER A 91 -3.42 -16.92 -1.44
C SER A 91 -4.80 -16.40 -1.81
N LYS A 92 -5.17 -15.21 -1.36
CA LYS A 92 -6.44 -14.53 -1.64
C LYS A 92 -6.67 -14.27 -3.14
N ASN A 93 -5.63 -13.83 -3.85
CA ASN A 93 -5.73 -13.40 -5.24
C ASN A 93 -5.19 -14.43 -6.25
N TRP A 94 -4.75 -15.61 -5.81
CA TRP A 94 -4.10 -16.61 -6.66
C TRP A 94 -4.91 -17.02 -7.89
N ASP A 95 -6.21 -17.17 -7.74
CA ASP A 95 -7.09 -17.60 -8.82
C ASP A 95 -7.14 -16.61 -10.00
N LEU A 96 -6.78 -15.35 -9.77
CA LEU A 96 -6.73 -14.32 -10.80
C LEU A 96 -5.45 -14.39 -11.64
N VAL A 97 -4.39 -15.00 -11.11
CA VAL A 97 -3.06 -15.01 -11.75
C VAL A 97 -2.56 -16.40 -12.14
N LYS A 98 -3.13 -17.48 -11.58
CA LYS A 98 -2.63 -18.86 -11.73
C LYS A 98 -2.46 -19.34 -13.17
N ASN A 99 -3.27 -18.81 -14.10
CA ASN A 99 -3.25 -19.20 -15.52
C ASN A 99 -2.39 -18.28 -16.39
N LEU A 100 -1.71 -17.28 -15.81
CA LEU A 100 -0.78 -16.44 -16.55
C LEU A 100 0.48 -17.25 -16.91
N ASP A 101 1.09 -16.90 -18.05
CA ASP A 101 2.33 -17.53 -18.54
C ASP A 101 3.56 -16.86 -17.92
N TYR A 102 3.70 -17.00 -16.60
CA TYR A 102 4.81 -16.49 -15.79
C TYR A 102 5.21 -17.54 -14.75
N SER A 103 6.40 -17.41 -14.18
CA SER A 103 6.80 -18.19 -13.02
C SER A 103 5.84 -18.01 -11.84
N ASP A 104 5.78 -18.96 -10.91
CA ASP A 104 4.87 -18.88 -9.78
C ASP A 104 5.21 -17.68 -8.86
N LYS A 105 6.47 -17.29 -8.80
CA LYS A 105 6.89 -16.14 -8.01
C LYS A 105 6.50 -14.82 -8.65
N ALA A 106 6.65 -14.68 -9.98
CA ALA A 106 6.15 -13.54 -10.72
C ALA A 106 4.62 -13.42 -10.63
N LYS A 107 3.88 -14.54 -10.75
CA LYS A 107 2.43 -14.57 -10.51
C LYS A 107 2.08 -14.16 -9.09
N SER A 108 2.83 -14.61 -8.10
CA SER A 108 2.61 -14.23 -6.69
C SER A 108 2.82 -12.72 -6.48
N TYR A 109 3.85 -12.14 -7.08
CA TYR A 109 4.04 -10.69 -7.06
C TYR A 109 2.84 -9.96 -7.68
N LEU A 110 2.36 -10.38 -8.86
CA LEU A 110 1.17 -9.79 -9.49
C LEU A 110 -0.07 -9.90 -8.60
N ALA A 111 -0.24 -11.03 -7.89
CA ALA A 111 -1.35 -11.22 -6.96
C ALA A 111 -1.34 -10.20 -5.81
N THR A 112 -0.16 -9.79 -5.34
CA THR A 112 -0.03 -8.73 -4.32
C THR A 112 -0.36 -7.36 -4.89
N GLN A 113 0.02 -7.06 -6.14
CA GLN A 113 -0.28 -5.78 -6.78
C GLN A 113 -1.78 -5.58 -7.05
N ILE A 114 -2.52 -6.66 -7.31
CA ILE A 114 -3.98 -6.63 -7.43
C ILE A 114 -4.64 -6.10 -6.14
N GLU A 115 -4.10 -6.41 -4.98
CA GLU A 115 -4.62 -5.88 -3.71
C GLU A 115 -4.46 -4.35 -3.63
N LEU A 116 -3.29 -3.84 -4.00
CA LEU A 116 -3.03 -2.40 -4.02
C LEU A 116 -3.93 -1.69 -5.07
N ASP A 117 -4.07 -2.26 -6.26
CA ASP A 117 -4.94 -1.73 -7.32
C ASP A 117 -6.39 -1.59 -6.83
N ARG A 118 -6.92 -2.62 -6.17
CA ARG A 118 -8.27 -2.59 -5.58
C ARG A 118 -8.40 -1.62 -4.40
N ALA A 119 -7.33 -1.45 -3.61
CA ALA A 119 -7.30 -0.45 -2.55
C ALA A 119 -7.40 0.96 -3.15
N MET A 120 -6.67 1.22 -4.24
CA MET A 120 -6.76 2.48 -4.99
C MET A 120 -8.14 2.68 -5.61
N GLU A 121 -8.72 1.65 -6.23
CA GLU A 121 -10.10 1.71 -6.75
C GLU A 121 -11.09 2.11 -5.64
N SER A 122 -10.95 1.52 -4.45
CA SER A 122 -11.79 1.84 -3.30
C SER A 122 -11.65 3.30 -2.88
N LEU A 123 -10.41 3.81 -2.79
CA LEU A 123 -10.14 5.21 -2.45
C LEU A 123 -10.73 6.17 -3.47
N LEU A 124 -10.49 5.93 -4.76
CA LEU A 124 -11.00 6.77 -5.84
C LEU A 124 -12.53 6.85 -5.84
N LYS A 125 -13.22 5.72 -5.63
CA LYS A 125 -14.67 5.68 -5.52
C LYS A 125 -15.20 6.51 -4.34
N GLU A 126 -14.55 6.45 -3.18
CA GLU A 126 -14.96 7.25 -2.03
C GLU A 126 -14.78 8.76 -2.28
N LEU A 127 -13.65 9.16 -2.89
CA LEU A 127 -13.40 10.55 -3.27
C LEU A 127 -14.40 11.04 -4.33
N GLU A 128 -14.73 10.21 -5.33
CA GLU A 128 -15.70 10.50 -6.37
C GLU A 128 -17.11 10.65 -5.78
N ASN A 129 -17.55 9.69 -4.95
CA ASN A 129 -18.84 9.71 -4.28
C ASN A 129 -19.02 10.96 -3.41
N LYS A 130 -17.93 11.46 -2.84
CA LYS A 130 -17.90 12.70 -2.05
C LYS A 130 -17.85 13.96 -2.92
N GLY A 131 -17.53 13.83 -4.20
CA GLY A 131 -17.41 14.95 -5.14
C GLY A 131 -16.14 15.78 -4.97
N ILE A 132 -15.07 15.19 -4.41
CA ILE A 132 -13.79 15.87 -4.15
C ILE A 132 -12.60 15.26 -4.92
N LEU A 133 -12.85 14.28 -5.79
CA LEU A 133 -11.79 13.62 -6.54
C LEU A 133 -11.00 14.61 -7.40
N GLU A 134 -11.68 15.50 -8.11
CA GLU A 134 -11.06 16.51 -8.99
C GLU A 134 -10.21 17.55 -8.22
N ASP A 135 -10.47 17.73 -6.93
CA ASP A 135 -9.73 18.63 -6.04
C ASP A 135 -8.64 17.89 -5.25
N THR A 136 -8.43 16.59 -5.51
CA THR A 136 -7.49 15.75 -4.77
C THR A 136 -6.29 15.37 -5.62
N VAL A 137 -5.10 15.67 -5.15
CA VAL A 137 -3.84 15.20 -5.75
C VAL A 137 -3.44 13.89 -5.09
N ILE A 138 -3.24 12.85 -5.89
CA ILE A 138 -2.78 11.53 -5.45
C ILE A 138 -1.37 11.31 -5.98
N VAL A 139 -0.45 10.94 -5.09
CA VAL A 139 0.95 10.64 -5.42
C VAL A 139 1.25 9.21 -5.01
N LEU A 140 1.71 8.41 -5.96
CA LEU A 140 2.16 7.02 -5.74
C LEU A 140 3.68 6.98 -5.88
N LEU A 141 4.34 6.43 -4.87
CA LEU A 141 5.78 6.24 -4.85
C LEU A 141 6.09 4.82 -4.39
N ALA A 142 7.00 4.14 -5.09
CA ALA A 142 7.64 2.94 -4.56
C ALA A 142 8.65 3.36 -3.47
N ASP A 143 8.73 2.60 -2.40
CA ASP A 143 9.69 2.83 -1.32
C ASP A 143 11.05 2.18 -1.60
N HIS A 144 11.07 1.09 -2.37
CA HIS A 144 12.29 0.40 -2.78
C HIS A 144 12.06 -0.53 -3.98
N TYR A 145 13.14 -1.03 -4.51
CA TYR A 145 13.19 -2.07 -5.51
C TYR A 145 12.62 -3.41 -4.98
N PRO A 146 11.93 -4.21 -5.80
CA PRO A 146 11.32 -5.47 -5.38
C PRO A 146 12.38 -6.59 -5.22
N TYR A 147 13.27 -6.45 -4.25
CA TYR A 147 14.40 -7.37 -3.99
C TYR A 147 13.98 -8.81 -3.62
N GLY A 148 12.69 -9.06 -3.44
CA GLY A 148 12.14 -10.41 -3.28
C GLY A 148 12.05 -11.20 -4.60
N LEU A 149 12.21 -10.54 -5.77
CA LEU A 149 12.26 -11.15 -7.09
C LEU A 149 13.70 -11.25 -7.60
N SER A 150 14.02 -12.32 -8.30
CA SER A 150 15.25 -12.42 -9.09
C SER A 150 15.18 -11.54 -10.35
N LEU A 151 16.32 -11.25 -10.97
CA LEU A 151 16.37 -10.52 -12.24
C LEU A 151 15.60 -11.25 -13.36
N GLU A 152 15.59 -12.57 -13.34
CA GLU A 152 14.85 -13.40 -14.31
C GLU A 152 13.34 -13.17 -14.15
N GLU A 153 12.84 -13.22 -12.91
CA GLU A 153 11.42 -13.00 -12.58
C GLU A 153 10.98 -11.55 -12.89
N ILE A 154 11.84 -10.57 -12.67
CA ILE A 154 11.60 -9.18 -13.07
C ILE A 154 11.52 -9.06 -14.60
N ASN A 155 12.42 -9.74 -15.31
CA ASN A 155 12.44 -9.72 -16.78
C ASN A 155 11.22 -10.41 -17.41
N GLU A 156 10.58 -11.37 -16.71
CA GLU A 156 9.30 -11.92 -17.14
C GLU A 156 8.19 -10.85 -17.17
N LEU A 157 8.23 -9.92 -16.24
CA LEU A 157 7.22 -8.87 -16.05
C LEU A 157 7.54 -7.59 -16.81
N SER A 158 8.71 -7.48 -17.39
CA SER A 158 9.20 -6.28 -18.07
C SER A 158 9.09 -6.39 -19.57
N SER A 159 8.78 -5.27 -20.24
CA SER A 159 8.79 -5.19 -21.72
C SER A 159 10.20 -5.15 -22.32
N TYR A 160 11.24 -5.00 -21.50
CA TYR A 160 12.65 -5.03 -21.89
C TYR A 160 13.49 -5.63 -20.74
N LYS A 161 14.68 -6.14 -21.08
CA LYS A 161 15.59 -6.71 -20.08
C LYS A 161 16.09 -5.62 -19.14
N ARG A 162 16.02 -5.88 -17.87
CA ARG A 162 16.53 -5.02 -16.80
C ARG A 162 17.98 -5.36 -16.47
N ASP A 163 18.71 -4.37 -16.01
CA ASP A 163 20.07 -4.51 -15.49
C ASP A 163 20.03 -4.31 -13.96
N GLU A 164 20.47 -5.31 -13.22
CA GLU A 164 20.40 -5.30 -11.75
C GLU A 164 21.18 -4.13 -11.13
N LEU A 165 22.37 -3.83 -11.67
CA LEU A 165 23.18 -2.72 -11.19
C LEU A 165 22.51 -1.37 -11.44
N PHE A 166 21.85 -1.24 -12.57
CA PHE A 166 21.09 -0.03 -12.89
C PHE A 166 19.88 0.14 -11.95
N GLU A 167 19.09 -0.92 -11.77
CA GLU A 167 17.88 -0.89 -10.94
C GLU A 167 18.18 -0.65 -9.44
N ILE A 168 19.34 -1.11 -8.94
CA ILE A 168 19.72 -0.87 -7.54
C ILE A 168 20.26 0.54 -7.32
N ASN A 169 20.88 1.15 -8.31
CA ASN A 169 21.59 2.43 -8.16
C ASN A 169 20.78 3.64 -8.65
N HIS A 170 19.61 3.44 -9.24
CA HIS A 170 18.73 4.48 -9.79
C HIS A 170 17.30 4.29 -9.34
#